data_a0edbe757558c9a992f933edf23c0843
#
_entry.id   a0edbe757558c9a992f933edf23c0843
#
_cell.length_a   1.000
_cell.length_b   1.000
_cell.length_c   1.000
_cell.angle_alpha   90.00
_cell.angle_beta   90.00
_cell.angle_gamma   90.00
#
_symmetry.space_group_name_H-M   'P 1'
#
loop_
_entity.id
_entity.type
_entity.pdbx_description
1 polymer ?
#
loop_
_entity_poly.entity_id
_entity_poly.type
_entity_poly.pdbx_seq_one_letter_code
_entity_poly.pdbx_strand_id
1 'polypeptide(L)'
;MSGPNVPGRQPTAMLARDASPAVVHSGTAADPRSGSDLGAILARRGISRRTFLRFAAAMAALLALPSSYAARIARAVAAAPRIPVVWLEGQDCAGNTEGFLRASHPTTAEIVLEVLSVDYHETLMAAAGGAAEEARLATMERFPNGYVAVVEGSVPIADEGVYCVVGGRTFRDIVVEVCSGALAVIAVGSCAVDGGLPAAAGGVTGAVGIDRLVHGVPIINLPGCPMNVQNLTATIVHYLTFGTWPAVDVRGRPLFAYGQLIHDQCERRAHFEHGEFVRAWGDEGHRKGWCLYRMGCKGPATFANCPTVRFNDRTSWPVKVGHGCIGCTMPGFWDQMSPFYRHLPAPPPFPSDVTVDDIGIGLVGVVGGLAAAHAVGSYVRKRRLDRATAAVAPAAVPPPPMAAPEEPPPTESPPEEPPPTAGGAP
;
A
#
# COMPACT_ATOMS: atom_id res chain seq x y z
N MET A 1 -38.42 -15.77 -13.13
CA MET A 1 -38.24 -14.59 -14.02
C MET A 1 -36.76 -14.40 -14.20
N SER A 2 -36.31 -14.66 -15.41
CA SER A 2 -34.91 -14.84 -15.81
C SER A 2 -34.20 -13.50 -15.92
N GLY A 3 -33.05 -13.33 -15.23
CA GLY A 3 -32.18 -12.16 -15.39
C GLY A 3 -31.29 -12.30 -16.63
N PRO A 4 -30.90 -11.17 -17.26
CA PRO A 4 -30.11 -11.21 -18.49
C PRO A 4 -28.63 -11.53 -18.23
N ASN A 5 -28.13 -12.44 -19.03
CA ASN A 5 -26.77 -12.90 -19.16
C ASN A 5 -25.90 -11.78 -19.79
N VAL A 6 -24.82 -11.35 -19.12
CA VAL A 6 -23.84 -10.39 -19.64
C VAL A 6 -22.61 -11.18 -20.12
N PRO A 7 -22.26 -11.12 -21.42
CA PRO A 7 -21.08 -11.79 -21.94
C PRO A 7 -19.79 -11.08 -21.54
N GLY A 8 -18.81 -11.86 -21.08
CA GLY A 8 -17.47 -11.40 -20.74
C GLY A 8 -16.74 -10.80 -21.94
N ARG A 9 -16.27 -9.55 -21.77
CA ARG A 9 -15.29 -8.94 -22.66
C ARG A 9 -13.90 -9.11 -22.11
N GLN A 10 -13.06 -9.81 -22.85
CA GLN A 10 -11.62 -9.85 -22.64
C GLN A 10 -11.03 -8.44 -22.87
N PRO A 11 -10.00 -8.02 -22.14
CA PRO A 11 -9.34 -6.73 -22.39
C PRO A 11 -8.45 -6.83 -23.63
N THR A 12 -8.85 -6.15 -24.68
CA THR A 12 -8.01 -5.91 -25.85
C THR A 12 -6.91 -4.91 -25.46
N ALA A 13 -5.66 -5.29 -25.62
CA ALA A 13 -4.52 -4.40 -25.48
C ALA A 13 -4.63 -3.27 -26.51
N MET A 14 -4.82 -2.04 -26.03
CA MET A 14 -4.79 -0.84 -26.86
C MET A 14 -3.39 -0.24 -26.82
N LEU A 15 -2.76 -0.28 -27.97
CA LEU A 15 -1.48 0.32 -28.32
C LEU A 15 -1.41 1.78 -27.83
N ALA A 16 -0.26 2.09 -27.20
CA ALA A 16 0.13 3.45 -26.85
C ALA A 16 0.11 4.34 -28.11
N ARG A 17 -0.68 5.40 -28.08
CA ARG A 17 -0.55 6.50 -29.01
C ARG A 17 0.50 7.46 -28.45
N ASP A 18 1.63 7.52 -29.10
CA ASP A 18 2.61 8.59 -28.97
C ASP A 18 1.94 9.93 -29.31
N ALA A 19 1.82 10.78 -28.31
CA ALA A 19 1.57 12.20 -28.49
C ALA A 19 2.35 12.94 -27.41
N SER A 20 3.65 13.10 -27.63
CA SER A 20 4.46 14.09 -26.91
C SER A 20 4.46 15.38 -27.74
N PRO A 21 3.94 16.49 -27.23
CA PRO A 21 4.36 17.79 -27.70
C PRO A 21 5.72 18.08 -27.08
N ALA A 22 6.73 18.21 -27.92
CA ALA A 22 8.06 18.69 -27.54
C ALA A 22 7.93 20.14 -27.07
N VAL A 23 7.99 20.35 -25.75
CA VAL A 23 8.23 21.69 -25.19
C VAL A 23 9.72 21.97 -25.37
N VAL A 24 10.06 22.76 -26.38
CA VAL A 24 11.40 23.30 -26.61
C VAL A 24 11.67 24.33 -25.52
N HIS A 25 12.28 23.91 -24.43
CA HIS A 25 12.98 24.85 -23.55
C HIS A 25 14.28 25.27 -24.23
N SER A 26 14.30 26.46 -24.84
CA SER A 26 15.52 27.17 -25.21
C SER A 26 16.21 27.76 -23.96
N GLY A 27 16.57 26.91 -23.02
CA GLY A 27 17.51 27.18 -21.97
C GLY A 27 18.67 26.23 -22.21
N THR A 28 19.88 26.79 -22.42
CA THR A 28 21.13 26.05 -22.56
C THR A 28 21.18 24.95 -21.51
N ALA A 29 21.13 23.71 -21.95
CA ALA A 29 21.30 22.55 -21.10
C ALA A 29 22.61 22.69 -20.35
N ALA A 30 22.54 22.96 -19.06
CA ALA A 30 23.71 22.94 -18.18
C ALA A 30 24.27 21.52 -18.22
N ASP A 31 25.55 21.40 -18.54
CA ASP A 31 26.29 20.14 -18.56
C ASP A 31 26.04 19.38 -17.23
N PRO A 32 25.49 18.16 -17.25
CA PRO A 32 25.26 17.38 -16.04
C PRO A 32 26.54 17.00 -15.28
N ARG A 33 27.70 17.40 -15.79
CA ARG A 33 29.02 17.19 -15.17
C ARG A 33 29.58 18.44 -14.46
N SER A 34 28.95 19.62 -14.57
CA SER A 34 29.34 20.75 -13.74
C SER A 34 28.83 20.48 -12.32
N GLY A 35 29.74 20.04 -11.44
CA GLY A 35 29.48 19.73 -10.05
C GLY A 35 29.09 20.97 -9.25
N SER A 36 27.88 21.49 -9.42
CA SER A 36 27.30 22.34 -8.41
C SER A 36 27.18 21.47 -7.16
N ASP A 37 28.04 21.78 -6.18
CA ASP A 37 28.07 21.03 -4.92
C ASP A 37 26.69 21.03 -4.29
N LEU A 38 26.02 19.88 -4.27
CA LEU A 38 24.73 19.68 -3.63
C LEU A 38 24.74 20.26 -2.21
N GLY A 39 25.89 20.13 -1.50
CA GLY A 39 26.05 20.70 -0.17
C GLY A 39 25.93 22.22 -0.15
N ALA A 40 26.52 22.91 -1.13
CA ALA A 40 26.44 24.37 -1.25
C ALA A 40 25.01 24.84 -1.59
N ILE A 41 24.28 24.11 -2.43
CA ILE A 41 22.87 24.42 -2.74
C ILE A 41 22.00 24.27 -1.50
N LEU A 42 22.12 23.17 -0.79
CA LEU A 42 21.33 22.89 0.42
C LEU A 42 21.68 23.86 1.56
N ALA A 43 22.96 24.20 1.73
CA ALA A 43 23.39 25.16 2.75
C ALA A 43 22.80 26.55 2.51
N ARG A 44 22.75 27.03 1.25
CA ARG A 44 22.06 28.29 0.90
C ARG A 44 20.58 28.29 1.22
N ARG A 45 19.95 27.12 1.22
CA ARG A 45 18.53 26.94 1.53
C ARG A 45 18.28 26.59 2.99
N GLY A 46 19.32 26.47 3.83
CA GLY A 46 19.21 26.13 5.25
C GLY A 46 18.82 24.65 5.51
N ILE A 47 18.95 23.77 4.49
CA ILE A 47 18.53 22.37 4.60
C ILE A 47 19.69 21.49 5.02
N SER A 48 19.46 20.63 6.01
CA SER A 48 20.41 19.58 6.39
C SER A 48 20.59 18.56 5.26
N ARG A 49 21.83 18.38 4.77
CA ARG A 49 22.16 17.36 3.76
C ARG A 49 21.68 15.97 4.15
N ARG A 50 21.77 15.61 5.43
CA ARG A 50 21.33 14.30 5.94
C ARG A 50 19.81 14.13 5.80
N THR A 51 19.03 15.13 6.18
CA THR A 51 17.56 15.12 6.06
C THR A 51 17.14 15.01 4.61
N PHE A 52 17.77 15.80 3.73
CA PHE A 52 17.47 15.82 2.31
C PHE A 52 17.79 14.48 1.59
N LEU A 53 18.92 13.85 1.93
CA LEU A 53 19.26 12.53 1.39
C LEU A 53 18.32 11.43 1.90
N ARG A 54 17.85 11.53 3.15
CA ARG A 54 16.80 10.62 3.68
C ARG A 54 15.49 10.78 2.94
N PHE A 55 15.09 12.01 2.67
CA PHE A 55 13.93 12.29 1.83
C PHE A 55 14.08 11.68 0.44
N ALA A 56 15.19 11.93 -0.26
CA ALA A 56 15.43 11.37 -1.59
C ALA A 56 15.43 9.84 -1.60
N ALA A 57 15.98 9.20 -0.56
CA ALA A 57 15.93 7.75 -0.40
C ALA A 57 14.51 7.22 -0.16
N ALA A 58 13.72 7.94 0.66
CA ALA A 58 12.31 7.60 0.89
C ALA A 58 11.49 7.71 -0.40
N MET A 59 11.73 8.76 -1.21
CA MET A 59 11.07 8.92 -2.51
C MET A 59 11.48 7.83 -3.50
N ALA A 60 12.77 7.46 -3.55
CA ALA A 60 13.21 6.33 -4.38
C ALA A 60 12.48 5.03 -3.99
N ALA A 61 12.39 4.73 -2.70
CA ALA A 61 11.68 3.55 -2.21
C ALA A 61 10.18 3.60 -2.53
N LEU A 62 9.53 4.75 -2.35
CA LEU A 62 8.11 4.93 -2.65
C LEU A 62 7.80 4.75 -4.14
N LEU A 63 8.69 5.26 -4.99
CA LEU A 63 8.60 5.11 -6.45
C LEU A 63 9.05 3.72 -6.95
N ALA A 64 9.35 2.79 -6.05
CA ALA A 64 9.89 1.46 -6.35
C ALA A 64 11.17 1.49 -7.21
N LEU A 65 12.00 2.53 -7.03
CA LEU A 65 13.27 2.69 -7.74
C LEU A 65 14.44 2.09 -6.93
N PRO A 66 15.50 1.62 -7.60
CA PRO A 66 16.73 1.22 -6.93
C PRO A 66 17.28 2.34 -6.02
N SER A 67 17.92 2.00 -4.91
CA SER A 67 18.49 2.96 -3.95
C SER A 67 19.50 3.93 -4.56
N SER A 68 20.16 3.54 -5.67
CA SER A 68 21.06 4.40 -6.45
C SER A 68 20.38 5.66 -7.00
N TYR A 69 19.05 5.63 -7.19
CA TYR A 69 18.30 6.80 -7.64
C TYR A 69 18.16 7.90 -6.59
N ALA A 70 18.37 7.60 -5.31
CA ALA A 70 18.30 8.62 -4.26
C ALA A 70 19.22 9.83 -4.54
N ALA A 71 20.45 9.58 -5.00
CA ALA A 71 21.36 10.65 -5.38
C ALA A 71 20.91 11.43 -6.63
N ARG A 72 20.24 10.77 -7.58
CA ARG A 72 19.69 11.42 -8.77
C ARG A 72 18.49 12.29 -8.39
N ILE A 73 17.58 11.77 -7.59
CA ILE A 73 16.43 12.52 -7.05
C ILE A 73 16.91 13.74 -6.29
N ALA A 74 17.88 13.57 -5.37
CA ALA A 74 18.43 14.68 -4.60
C ALA A 74 18.99 15.79 -5.49
N ARG A 75 19.76 15.45 -6.52
CA ARG A 75 20.31 16.44 -7.47
C ARG A 75 19.21 17.10 -8.29
N ALA A 76 18.25 16.32 -8.80
CA ALA A 76 17.16 16.82 -9.62
C ALA A 76 16.30 17.82 -8.85
N VAL A 77 15.86 17.49 -7.64
CA VAL A 77 15.04 18.36 -6.79
C VAL A 77 15.81 19.61 -6.36
N ALA A 78 17.10 19.49 -5.99
CA ALA A 78 17.90 20.63 -5.60
C ALA A 78 18.19 21.60 -6.75
N ALA A 79 18.33 21.10 -7.99
CA ALA A 79 18.66 21.90 -9.16
C ALA A 79 17.42 22.47 -9.88
N ALA A 80 16.26 21.84 -9.73
CA ALA A 80 15.04 22.27 -10.40
C ALA A 80 14.56 23.63 -9.90
N PRO A 81 14.01 24.49 -10.79
CA PRO A 81 13.22 25.61 -10.35
C PRO A 81 11.98 25.09 -9.62
N ARG A 82 11.49 25.85 -8.63
CA ARG A 82 10.23 25.49 -7.96
C ARG A 82 9.09 25.54 -8.97
N ILE A 83 8.26 24.50 -8.99
CA ILE A 83 7.09 24.45 -9.85
C ILE A 83 6.02 25.37 -9.27
N PRO A 84 5.52 26.37 -10.03
CA PRO A 84 4.38 27.16 -9.61
C PRO A 84 3.14 26.29 -9.44
N VAL A 85 2.42 26.45 -8.35
CA VAL A 85 1.21 25.69 -8.03
C VAL A 85 0.06 26.64 -7.76
N VAL A 86 -1.05 26.37 -8.44
CA VAL A 86 -2.36 26.95 -8.15
C VAL A 86 -3.21 25.83 -7.55
N TRP A 87 -3.51 25.94 -6.23
CA TRP A 87 -4.31 24.97 -5.50
C TRP A 87 -5.73 25.50 -5.33
N LEU A 88 -6.69 24.83 -5.94
CA LEU A 88 -8.09 25.18 -5.90
C LEU A 88 -8.84 24.30 -4.91
N GLU A 89 -9.77 24.89 -4.14
CA GLU A 89 -10.64 24.18 -3.19
C GLU A 89 -12.10 24.36 -3.61
N GLY A 90 -12.78 23.25 -3.88
CA GLY A 90 -14.17 23.18 -4.33
C GLY A 90 -15.13 22.68 -3.27
N GLN A 91 -16.00 21.72 -3.62
CA GLN A 91 -16.83 21.02 -2.63
C GLN A 91 -15.99 19.99 -1.90
N ASP A 92 -15.36 20.38 -0.80
CA ASP A 92 -14.46 19.57 -0.01
C ASP A 92 -14.70 19.70 1.51
N CYS A 93 -13.81 19.12 2.28
CA CYS A 93 -13.75 19.22 3.74
C CYS A 93 -12.39 19.75 4.22
N ALA A 94 -11.55 20.28 3.32
CA ALA A 94 -10.14 20.65 3.52
C ALA A 94 -9.26 19.49 4.06
N GLY A 95 -9.72 18.25 3.93
CA GLY A 95 -9.03 17.08 4.49
C GLY A 95 -7.71 16.76 3.79
N ASN A 96 -7.57 17.08 2.50
CA ASN A 96 -6.31 16.88 1.78
C ASN A 96 -5.31 18.00 2.12
N THR A 97 -5.78 19.25 2.25
CA THR A 97 -4.99 20.38 2.77
C THR A 97 -4.50 20.09 4.19
N GLU A 98 -5.36 19.58 5.09
CA GLU A 98 -4.98 19.16 6.44
C GLU A 98 -3.95 18.01 6.39
N GLY A 99 -4.14 17.03 5.51
CA GLY A 99 -3.18 15.95 5.27
C GLY A 99 -1.84 16.48 4.76
N PHE A 100 -1.85 17.49 3.89
CA PHE A 100 -0.66 18.16 3.39
C PHE A 100 0.08 18.89 4.51
N LEU A 101 -0.63 19.63 5.38
CA LEU A 101 -0.04 20.32 6.52
C LEU A 101 0.61 19.38 7.54
N ARG A 102 0.21 18.13 7.58
CA ARG A 102 0.79 17.09 8.45
C ARG A 102 2.00 16.39 7.85
N ALA A 103 2.47 16.81 6.68
CA ALA A 103 3.70 16.29 6.11
C ALA A 103 4.89 16.64 7.01
N SER A 104 5.75 15.67 7.27
CA SER A 104 6.89 15.86 8.16
C SER A 104 8.23 15.33 7.61
N HIS A 105 8.19 14.52 6.54
CA HIS A 105 9.39 14.02 5.86
C HIS A 105 9.19 13.93 4.33
N PRO A 106 9.30 15.03 3.56
CA PRO A 106 9.60 16.42 3.98
C PRO A 106 8.45 17.07 4.73
N THR A 107 8.75 18.07 5.52
CA THR A 107 7.73 18.93 6.12
C THR A 107 7.01 19.73 5.04
N THR A 108 5.79 20.16 5.33
CA THR A 108 5.06 21.08 4.44
C THR A 108 5.89 22.31 4.10
N ALA A 109 6.60 22.88 5.08
CA ALA A 109 7.47 24.01 4.85
C ALA A 109 8.60 23.69 3.86
N GLU A 110 9.24 22.54 3.98
CA GLU A 110 10.26 22.08 3.01
C GLU A 110 9.66 21.85 1.62
N ILE A 111 8.46 21.29 1.53
CA ILE A 111 7.78 21.11 0.23
C ILE A 111 7.50 22.46 -0.42
N VAL A 112 6.90 23.40 0.31
CA VAL A 112 6.49 24.71 -0.20
C VAL A 112 7.69 25.60 -0.49
N LEU A 113 8.75 25.54 0.34
CA LEU A 113 9.92 26.41 0.18
C LEU A 113 10.95 25.87 -0.81
N GLU A 114 11.00 24.53 -1.02
CA GLU A 114 12.11 23.90 -1.71
C GLU A 114 11.71 23.18 -3.02
N VAL A 115 10.50 22.63 -3.06
CA VAL A 115 10.04 21.80 -4.19
C VAL A 115 9.04 22.54 -5.05
N LEU A 116 8.09 23.23 -4.42
CA LEU A 116 6.98 23.94 -5.05
C LEU A 116 7.06 25.45 -4.78
N SER A 117 6.39 26.22 -5.61
CA SER A 117 5.99 27.58 -5.31
C SER A 117 4.46 27.59 -5.23
N VAL A 118 3.90 27.54 -4.03
CA VAL A 118 2.45 27.59 -3.86
C VAL A 118 2.02 29.06 -3.97
N ASP A 119 1.67 29.45 -5.17
CA ASP A 119 1.38 30.84 -5.51
C ASP A 119 -0.08 31.20 -5.21
N TYR A 120 -0.96 30.21 -5.21
CA TYR A 120 -2.36 30.33 -4.82
C TYR A 120 -2.81 29.11 -4.03
N HIS A 121 -3.41 29.34 -2.87
CA HIS A 121 -4.07 28.31 -2.05
C HIS A 121 -5.06 28.99 -1.11
N GLU A 122 -6.34 28.74 -1.28
CA GLU A 122 -7.41 29.48 -0.61
C GLU A 122 -7.29 29.47 0.92
N THR A 123 -6.85 28.35 1.50
CA THR A 123 -6.71 28.19 2.95
C THR A 123 -5.36 28.67 3.51
N LEU A 124 -4.25 28.50 2.76
CA LEU A 124 -2.89 28.67 3.30
C LEU A 124 -2.25 30.02 2.97
N MET A 125 -2.72 30.71 1.91
CA MET A 125 -2.14 31.98 1.52
C MET A 125 -2.55 33.11 2.47
N ALA A 126 -1.67 34.10 2.63
CA ALA A 126 -1.95 35.28 3.45
C ALA A 126 -2.91 36.27 2.76
N ALA A 127 -2.91 36.29 1.42
CA ALA A 127 -3.80 37.15 0.64
C ALA A 127 -5.24 36.66 0.70
N ALA A 128 -6.20 37.59 0.63
CA ALA A 128 -7.63 37.29 0.61
C ALA A 128 -8.36 38.21 -0.38
N GLY A 129 -9.56 37.81 -0.81
CA GLY A 129 -10.39 38.61 -1.74
C GLY A 129 -9.69 38.89 -3.07
N GLY A 130 -9.76 40.14 -3.54
CA GLY A 130 -9.16 40.59 -4.83
C GLY A 130 -7.67 40.27 -4.94
N ALA A 131 -6.90 40.46 -3.85
CA ALA A 131 -5.46 40.19 -3.85
C ALA A 131 -5.13 38.67 -4.06
N ALA A 132 -5.97 37.80 -3.57
CA ALA A 132 -5.83 36.35 -3.81
C ALA A 132 -6.11 36.02 -5.30
N GLU A 133 -7.19 36.56 -5.86
CA GLU A 133 -7.53 36.35 -7.26
C GLU A 133 -6.46 36.94 -8.21
N GLU A 134 -5.92 38.13 -7.89
CA GLU A 134 -4.81 38.72 -8.62
C GLU A 134 -3.57 37.80 -8.61
N ALA A 135 -3.23 37.21 -7.47
CA ALA A 135 -2.10 36.25 -7.38
C ALA A 135 -2.31 35.04 -8.28
N ARG A 136 -3.52 34.48 -8.30
CA ARG A 136 -3.88 33.36 -9.17
C ARG A 136 -3.72 33.74 -10.65
N LEU A 137 -4.33 34.84 -11.08
CA LEU A 137 -4.26 35.30 -12.45
C LEU A 137 -2.82 35.64 -12.88
N ALA A 138 -2.04 36.32 -12.01
CA ALA A 138 -0.64 36.64 -12.26
C ALA A 138 0.21 35.39 -12.47
N THR A 139 -0.04 34.31 -11.70
CA THR A 139 0.67 33.05 -11.89
C THR A 139 0.35 32.40 -13.23
N MET A 140 -0.92 32.39 -13.62
CA MET A 140 -1.37 31.86 -14.93
C MET A 140 -0.78 32.64 -16.11
N GLU A 141 -0.75 33.97 -16.01
CA GLU A 141 -0.16 34.86 -17.02
C GLU A 141 1.37 34.69 -17.12
N ARG A 142 2.04 34.59 -15.97
CA ARG A 142 3.49 34.46 -15.91
C ARG A 142 4.00 33.11 -16.40
N PHE A 143 3.22 32.04 -16.20
CA PHE A 143 3.63 30.67 -16.46
C PHE A 143 2.61 29.91 -17.33
N PRO A 144 2.28 30.39 -18.54
CA PRO A 144 1.31 29.72 -19.40
C PRO A 144 1.77 28.30 -19.74
N ASN A 145 0.95 27.29 -19.46
CA ASN A 145 1.28 25.87 -19.53
C ASN A 145 2.52 25.45 -18.70
N GLY A 146 2.90 26.23 -17.69
CA GLY A 146 4.09 26.01 -16.88
C GLY A 146 3.81 25.85 -15.38
N TYR A 147 2.58 26.00 -14.92
CA TYR A 147 2.17 25.76 -13.54
C TYR A 147 1.38 24.44 -13.42
N VAL A 148 1.38 23.88 -12.23
CA VAL A 148 0.54 22.72 -11.89
C VAL A 148 -0.73 23.21 -11.19
N ALA A 149 -1.88 22.77 -11.69
CA ALA A 149 -3.14 22.96 -10.98
C ALA A 149 -3.35 21.77 -10.03
N VAL A 150 -3.44 22.03 -8.74
CA VAL A 150 -3.89 21.05 -7.75
C VAL A 150 -5.34 21.36 -7.44
N VAL A 151 -6.22 20.36 -7.53
CA VAL A 151 -7.64 20.55 -7.26
C VAL A 151 -8.07 19.64 -6.12
N GLU A 152 -8.57 20.24 -5.05
CA GLU A 152 -9.23 19.58 -3.91
C GLU A 152 -10.73 19.85 -4.00
N GLY A 153 -11.54 18.81 -3.75
CA GLY A 153 -12.99 18.93 -3.81
C GLY A 153 -13.60 18.61 -5.16
N SER A 154 -14.88 18.31 -5.14
CA SER A 154 -15.68 18.04 -6.34
C SER A 154 -16.20 19.33 -6.98
N VAL A 155 -16.55 19.23 -8.27
CA VAL A 155 -17.12 20.34 -9.01
C VAL A 155 -18.62 20.14 -9.13
N PRO A 156 -19.47 21.03 -8.57
CA PRO A 156 -20.89 21.01 -8.80
C PRO A 156 -21.20 21.46 -10.23
N ILE A 157 -22.09 20.73 -10.92
CA ILE A 157 -22.54 21.08 -12.26
C ILE A 157 -24.05 21.36 -12.37
N ALA A 158 -24.82 20.97 -11.34
CA ALA A 158 -26.24 21.31 -11.30
C ALA A 158 -26.44 22.83 -11.17
N ASP A 159 -27.52 23.33 -11.71
CA ASP A 159 -27.89 24.74 -11.70
C ASP A 159 -26.71 25.66 -12.09
N GLU A 160 -26.01 25.29 -13.15
CA GLU A 160 -24.83 26.00 -13.69
C GLU A 160 -23.64 26.13 -12.72
N GLY A 161 -23.59 25.33 -11.65
CA GLY A 161 -22.49 25.29 -10.70
C GLY A 161 -22.60 26.24 -9.52
N VAL A 162 -23.76 26.82 -9.26
CA VAL A 162 -23.99 27.81 -8.18
C VAL A 162 -23.74 27.29 -6.77
N TYR A 163 -23.69 25.96 -6.60
CA TYR A 163 -23.47 25.33 -5.27
C TYR A 163 -22.04 25.47 -4.71
N CYS A 164 -21.10 26.00 -5.51
CA CYS A 164 -19.77 26.37 -5.05
C CYS A 164 -19.31 27.62 -5.80
N VAL A 165 -19.17 28.74 -5.07
CA VAL A 165 -18.82 30.05 -5.62
C VAL A 165 -17.63 30.59 -4.84
N VAL A 166 -16.56 30.94 -5.57
CA VAL A 166 -15.33 31.53 -5.04
C VAL A 166 -15.08 32.86 -5.75
N GLY A 167 -14.84 33.92 -5.00
CA GLY A 167 -14.60 35.25 -5.60
C GLY A 167 -15.72 35.78 -6.51
N GLY A 168 -16.96 35.35 -6.28
CA GLY A 168 -18.13 35.71 -7.09
C GLY A 168 -18.26 34.92 -8.40
N ARG A 169 -17.43 33.92 -8.66
CA ARG A 169 -17.47 33.05 -9.83
C ARG A 169 -17.77 31.61 -9.41
N THR A 170 -18.43 30.83 -10.29
CA THR A 170 -18.64 29.42 -10.01
C THR A 170 -17.31 28.67 -10.00
N PHE A 171 -17.17 27.73 -9.09
CA PHE A 171 -15.97 26.88 -9.05
C PHE A 171 -15.78 26.09 -10.35
N ARG A 172 -16.89 25.68 -11.00
CA ARG A 172 -16.89 25.07 -12.33
C ARG A 172 -16.12 25.91 -13.35
N ASP A 173 -16.41 27.21 -13.44
CA ASP A 173 -15.79 28.08 -14.42
C ASP A 173 -14.31 28.36 -14.08
N ILE A 174 -14.00 28.50 -12.79
CA ILE A 174 -12.62 28.65 -12.30
C ILE A 174 -11.78 27.40 -12.63
N VAL A 175 -12.30 26.19 -12.38
CA VAL A 175 -11.61 24.94 -12.68
C VAL A 175 -11.31 24.81 -14.16
N VAL A 176 -12.30 25.09 -15.04
CA VAL A 176 -12.09 25.02 -16.49
C VAL A 176 -11.02 26.01 -16.93
N GLU A 177 -11.07 27.24 -16.46
CA GLU A 177 -10.08 28.28 -16.79
C GLU A 177 -8.68 27.89 -16.33
N VAL A 178 -8.52 27.56 -15.06
CA VAL A 178 -7.20 27.29 -14.44
C VAL A 178 -6.62 25.99 -14.98
N CYS A 179 -7.41 24.93 -15.05
CA CYS A 179 -6.88 23.63 -15.43
C CYS A 179 -6.53 23.52 -16.92
N SER A 180 -7.27 24.23 -17.79
CA SER A 180 -6.99 24.19 -19.25
C SER A 180 -5.65 24.82 -19.63
N GLY A 181 -5.14 25.77 -18.83
CA GLY A 181 -3.85 26.44 -19.03
C GLY A 181 -2.69 25.83 -18.25
N ALA A 182 -2.92 24.71 -17.53
CA ALA A 182 -1.92 24.12 -16.67
C ALA A 182 -0.96 23.17 -17.43
N LEU A 183 0.24 22.97 -16.91
CA LEU A 183 1.18 21.93 -17.32
C LEU A 183 0.58 20.52 -17.08
N ALA A 184 -0.08 20.36 -15.95
CA ALA A 184 -0.84 19.18 -15.56
C ALA A 184 -1.81 19.54 -14.43
N VAL A 185 -2.83 18.72 -14.27
CA VAL A 185 -3.77 18.77 -13.16
C VAL A 185 -3.54 17.60 -12.23
N ILE A 186 -3.44 17.86 -10.93
CA ILE A 186 -3.39 16.83 -9.90
C ILE A 186 -4.69 16.92 -9.10
N ALA A 187 -5.59 15.95 -9.29
CA ALA A 187 -6.82 15.82 -8.51
C ALA A 187 -6.51 15.12 -7.19
N VAL A 188 -6.60 15.86 -6.08
CA VAL A 188 -6.30 15.35 -4.74
C VAL A 188 -7.58 15.01 -3.97
N GLY A 189 -7.64 13.78 -3.47
CA GLY A 189 -8.80 13.25 -2.78
C GLY A 189 -9.90 12.73 -3.70
N SER A 190 -10.75 11.85 -3.18
CA SER A 190 -11.80 11.20 -3.97
C SER A 190 -12.86 12.18 -4.46
N CYS A 191 -13.06 13.33 -3.78
CA CYS A 191 -13.99 14.36 -4.23
C CYS A 191 -13.55 14.95 -5.58
N ALA A 192 -12.29 15.33 -5.72
CA ALA A 192 -11.76 15.86 -6.98
C ALA A 192 -11.65 14.79 -8.08
N VAL A 193 -11.48 13.51 -7.70
CA VAL A 193 -11.29 12.41 -8.66
C VAL A 193 -12.60 11.94 -9.27
N ASP A 194 -13.65 11.77 -8.47
CA ASP A 194 -14.91 11.16 -8.94
C ASP A 194 -16.20 11.76 -8.34
N GLY A 195 -16.09 12.93 -7.69
CA GLY A 195 -17.20 13.59 -7.00
C GLY A 195 -17.31 13.26 -5.52
N GLY A 196 -16.77 12.12 -5.07
CA GLY A 196 -16.68 11.72 -3.66
C GLY A 196 -17.99 11.74 -2.89
N LEU A 197 -17.94 12.16 -1.62
CA LEU A 197 -19.12 12.28 -0.76
C LEU A 197 -20.22 13.21 -1.33
N PRO A 198 -19.93 14.39 -1.91
CA PRO A 198 -20.95 15.24 -2.47
C PRO A 198 -21.75 14.61 -3.62
N ALA A 199 -21.17 13.63 -4.33
CA ALA A 199 -21.84 12.89 -5.40
C ALA A 199 -22.63 11.68 -4.92
N ALA A 200 -22.50 11.28 -3.63
CA ALA A 200 -23.15 10.10 -3.09
C ALA A 200 -24.69 10.16 -3.21
N ALA A 201 -25.31 9.01 -3.49
CA ALA A 201 -26.76 8.86 -3.69
C ALA A 201 -27.33 9.81 -4.75
N GLY A 202 -26.54 10.17 -5.77
CA GLY A 202 -26.96 11.07 -6.83
C GLY A 202 -26.93 12.56 -6.48
N GLY A 203 -26.27 12.94 -5.39
CA GLY A 203 -26.00 14.27 -4.85
C GLY A 203 -26.73 15.47 -5.49
N VAL A 204 -27.39 16.30 -4.68
CA VAL A 204 -28.24 17.43 -5.18
C VAL A 204 -27.47 18.48 -6.00
N THR A 205 -26.17 18.56 -5.81
CA THR A 205 -25.32 19.57 -6.48
C THR A 205 -24.80 19.10 -7.84
N GLY A 206 -25.09 17.85 -8.23
CA GLY A 206 -24.51 17.26 -9.42
C GLY A 206 -22.98 17.20 -9.38
N ALA A 207 -22.41 16.91 -8.21
CA ALA A 207 -20.98 16.91 -8.01
C ALA A 207 -20.26 15.85 -8.88
N VAL A 208 -19.18 16.26 -9.56
CA VAL A 208 -18.39 15.41 -10.45
C VAL A 208 -16.89 15.56 -10.18
N GLY A 209 -16.10 14.61 -10.69
CA GLY A 209 -14.64 14.74 -10.74
C GLY A 209 -14.18 15.69 -11.84
N ILE A 210 -12.91 16.09 -11.76
CA ILE A 210 -12.30 17.09 -12.65
C ILE A 210 -12.28 16.61 -14.11
N ASP A 211 -12.10 15.32 -14.34
CA ASP A 211 -12.02 14.69 -15.67
C ASP A 211 -13.30 14.84 -16.51
N ARG A 212 -14.42 15.19 -15.87
CA ARG A 212 -15.68 15.47 -16.54
C ARG A 212 -15.71 16.82 -17.25
N LEU A 213 -14.86 17.74 -16.85
CA LEU A 213 -14.85 19.13 -17.32
C LEU A 213 -13.55 19.52 -18.02
N VAL A 214 -12.44 18.94 -17.61
CA VAL A 214 -11.10 19.30 -18.10
C VAL A 214 -10.59 18.23 -19.05
N HIS A 215 -10.21 18.67 -20.26
CA HIS A 215 -9.71 17.80 -21.31
C HIS A 215 -8.48 18.39 -21.98
N GLY A 216 -7.65 17.56 -22.59
CA GLY A 216 -6.46 18.00 -23.33
C GLY A 216 -5.24 18.31 -22.47
N VAL A 217 -5.34 18.19 -21.15
CA VAL A 217 -4.24 18.36 -20.20
C VAL A 217 -4.05 17.06 -19.42
N PRO A 218 -2.81 16.64 -19.09
CA PRO A 218 -2.60 15.46 -18.25
C PRO A 218 -3.28 15.62 -16.89
N ILE A 219 -4.13 14.65 -16.51
CA ILE A 219 -4.77 14.60 -15.20
C ILE A 219 -4.20 13.42 -14.41
N ILE A 220 -3.63 13.69 -13.24
CA ILE A 220 -3.11 12.70 -12.32
C ILE A 220 -4.08 12.60 -11.13
N ASN A 221 -4.69 11.44 -10.95
CA ASN A 221 -5.68 11.20 -9.92
C ASN A 221 -5.04 10.59 -8.67
N LEU A 222 -5.14 11.27 -7.55
CA LEU A 222 -4.67 10.81 -6.23
C LEU A 222 -5.87 10.61 -5.29
N PRO A 223 -6.70 9.55 -5.50
CA PRO A 223 -7.87 9.33 -4.66
C PRO A 223 -7.47 8.97 -3.22
N GLY A 224 -8.41 9.17 -2.33
CA GLY A 224 -8.34 8.93 -0.90
C GLY A 224 -9.24 9.92 -0.17
N CYS A 225 -9.62 9.62 1.06
CA CYS A 225 -10.45 10.53 1.85
C CYS A 225 -9.90 10.62 3.29
N PRO A 226 -8.84 11.45 3.43
CA PRO A 226 -8.06 12.23 2.46
C PRO A 226 -7.06 11.39 1.64
N MET A 227 -6.44 12.01 0.61
CA MET A 227 -5.30 11.44 -0.10
C MET A 227 -4.07 11.30 0.82
N ASN A 228 -3.11 10.45 0.43
CA ASN A 228 -1.84 10.38 1.14
C ASN A 228 -0.84 11.41 0.57
N VAL A 229 -0.39 12.36 1.39
CA VAL A 229 0.53 13.43 0.98
C VAL A 229 1.85 12.92 0.40
N GLN A 230 2.32 11.75 0.84
CA GLN A 230 3.53 11.15 0.30
C GLN A 230 3.35 10.79 -1.19
N ASN A 231 2.15 10.40 -1.61
CA ASN A 231 1.85 10.11 -3.00
C ASN A 231 1.86 11.39 -3.86
N LEU A 232 1.35 12.51 -3.34
CA LEU A 232 1.44 13.81 -4.02
C LEU A 232 2.91 14.22 -4.19
N THR A 233 3.69 14.19 -3.11
CA THR A 233 5.10 14.54 -3.13
C THR A 233 5.89 13.65 -4.10
N ALA A 234 5.67 12.33 -4.08
CA ALA A 234 6.34 11.39 -4.98
C ALA A 234 5.98 11.63 -6.45
N THR A 235 4.74 11.99 -6.75
CA THR A 235 4.29 12.33 -8.10
C THR A 235 5.06 13.52 -8.66
N ILE A 236 5.20 14.58 -7.86
CA ILE A 236 5.95 15.79 -8.24
C ILE A 236 7.45 15.50 -8.34
N VAL A 237 8.02 14.79 -7.38
CA VAL A 237 9.43 14.39 -7.39
C VAL A 237 9.75 13.50 -8.58
N HIS A 238 8.83 12.63 -9.00
CA HIS A 238 8.98 11.86 -10.22
C HIS A 238 9.13 12.78 -11.43
N TYR A 239 8.23 13.75 -11.59
CA TYR A 239 8.31 14.72 -12.68
C TYR A 239 9.61 15.52 -12.67
N LEU A 240 10.02 16.05 -11.51
CA LEU A 240 11.28 16.79 -11.37
C LEU A 240 12.51 15.93 -11.72
N THR A 241 12.45 14.62 -11.49
CA THR A 241 13.58 13.71 -11.69
C THR A 241 13.71 13.22 -13.13
N PHE A 242 12.57 13.00 -13.79
CA PHE A 242 12.51 12.33 -15.09
C PHE A 242 12.00 13.21 -16.23
N GLY A 243 11.40 14.37 -15.93
CA GLY A 243 10.74 15.25 -16.91
C GLY A 243 9.41 14.71 -17.44
N THR A 244 8.91 13.62 -16.86
CA THR A 244 7.66 12.97 -17.24
C THR A 244 6.85 12.64 -15.99
N TRP A 245 5.52 12.61 -16.12
CA TRP A 245 4.65 12.15 -15.05
C TRP A 245 4.78 10.64 -14.85
N PRO A 246 4.51 10.12 -13.64
CA PRO A 246 4.58 8.68 -13.39
C PRO A 246 3.56 7.92 -14.26
N ALA A 247 3.87 6.64 -14.54
CA ALA A 247 2.92 5.76 -15.21
C ALA A 247 1.64 5.62 -14.38
N VAL A 248 0.49 5.70 -15.06
CA VAL A 248 -0.83 5.67 -14.44
C VAL A 248 -1.66 4.48 -14.95
N ASP A 249 -2.64 4.09 -14.18
CA ASP A 249 -3.66 3.13 -14.60
C ASP A 249 -4.73 3.77 -15.51
N VAL A 250 -5.70 2.98 -15.93
CA VAL A 250 -6.83 3.44 -16.80
C VAL A 250 -7.68 4.54 -16.18
N ARG A 251 -7.51 4.84 -14.90
CA ARG A 251 -8.21 5.89 -14.14
C ARG A 251 -7.30 7.09 -13.84
N GLY A 252 -6.14 7.17 -14.47
CA GLY A 252 -5.18 8.25 -14.23
C GLY A 252 -4.47 8.19 -12.87
N ARG A 253 -4.49 7.04 -12.15
CA ARG A 253 -3.88 6.90 -10.83
C ARG A 253 -2.45 6.35 -10.95
N PRO A 254 -1.44 6.97 -10.32
CA PRO A 254 -0.07 6.50 -10.37
C PRO A 254 0.08 5.04 -9.90
N LEU A 255 0.69 4.20 -10.73
CA LEU A 255 0.85 2.77 -10.47
C LEU A 255 1.67 2.48 -9.21
N PHE A 256 2.66 3.32 -8.87
CA PHE A 256 3.45 3.16 -7.65
C PHE A 256 2.60 3.25 -6.37
N ALA A 257 1.47 3.98 -6.43
CA ALA A 257 0.59 4.21 -5.29
C ALA A 257 -0.68 3.33 -5.33
N TYR A 258 -1.19 3.04 -6.53
CA TYR A 258 -2.50 2.41 -6.71
C TYR A 258 -2.45 1.15 -7.59
N GLY A 259 -1.26 0.61 -7.86
CA GLY A 259 -1.10 -0.59 -8.69
C GLY A 259 -1.31 -1.92 -7.97
N GLN A 260 -1.43 -1.92 -6.64
CA GLN A 260 -1.54 -3.14 -5.84
C GLN A 260 -2.74 -3.09 -4.89
N LEU A 261 -3.33 -4.26 -4.62
CA LEU A 261 -4.40 -4.38 -3.64
C LEU A 261 -3.87 -4.15 -2.22
N ILE A 262 -4.66 -3.44 -1.42
CA ILE A 262 -4.39 -3.27 0.02
C ILE A 262 -4.24 -4.63 0.72
N HIS A 263 -5.11 -5.58 0.38
CA HIS A 263 -5.11 -6.92 0.97
C HIS A 263 -3.77 -7.65 0.79
N ASP A 264 -3.13 -7.50 -0.38
CA ASP A 264 -1.87 -8.19 -0.70
C ASP A 264 -0.68 -7.69 0.13
N GLN A 265 -0.76 -6.46 0.63
CA GLN A 265 0.28 -5.79 1.42
C GLN A 265 -0.11 -5.65 2.90
N CYS A 266 -1.30 -6.17 3.29
CA CYS A 266 -1.85 -5.98 4.63
C CYS A 266 -1.06 -6.77 5.67
N GLU A 267 -0.69 -6.10 6.77
CA GLU A 267 -0.03 -6.74 7.93
C GLU A 267 -0.89 -7.81 8.62
N ARG A 268 -2.22 -7.82 8.36
CA ARG A 268 -3.16 -8.82 8.88
C ARG A 268 -3.49 -9.93 7.88
N ARG A 269 -2.77 -10.02 6.75
CA ARG A 269 -3.05 -11.02 5.71
C ARG A 269 -2.87 -12.45 6.21
N ALA A 270 -1.83 -12.72 7.02
CA ALA A 270 -1.62 -14.03 7.60
C ALA A 270 -2.83 -14.52 8.41
N HIS A 271 -3.47 -13.64 9.18
CA HIS A 271 -4.70 -13.97 9.92
C HIS A 271 -5.87 -14.31 8.99
N PHE A 272 -5.97 -13.63 7.83
CA PHE A 272 -6.97 -13.99 6.82
C PHE A 272 -6.75 -15.41 6.29
N GLU A 273 -5.52 -15.76 5.98
CA GLU A 273 -5.13 -17.07 5.46
C GLU A 273 -5.31 -18.20 6.48
N HIS A 274 -5.22 -17.88 7.77
CA HIS A 274 -5.44 -18.82 8.87
C HIS A 274 -6.92 -18.90 9.34
N GLY A 275 -7.82 -18.09 8.79
CA GLY A 275 -9.23 -18.05 9.20
C GLY A 275 -9.47 -17.31 10.51
N GLU A 276 -8.50 -16.52 10.96
CA GLU A 276 -8.55 -15.74 12.20
C GLU A 276 -9.20 -14.38 11.94
N PHE A 277 -10.48 -14.25 12.24
CA PHE A 277 -11.29 -13.06 11.97
C PHE A 277 -11.81 -12.40 13.24
N VAL A 278 -11.76 -11.07 13.27
CA VAL A 278 -12.52 -10.26 14.22
C VAL A 278 -14.00 -10.43 13.92
N ARG A 279 -14.80 -10.74 14.94
CA ARG A 279 -16.26 -10.99 14.85
C ARG A 279 -17.09 -9.86 15.46
N ALA A 280 -16.50 -9.18 16.45
CA ALA A 280 -17.13 -8.03 17.12
C ALA A 280 -16.04 -7.04 17.56
N TRP A 281 -16.40 -5.76 17.64
CA TRP A 281 -15.51 -4.74 18.17
C TRP A 281 -15.12 -5.04 19.61
N GLY A 282 -13.82 -5.08 19.91
CA GLY A 282 -13.31 -5.34 21.24
C GLY A 282 -13.29 -6.82 21.66
N ASP A 283 -13.60 -7.77 20.77
CA ASP A 283 -13.44 -9.20 21.03
C ASP A 283 -11.94 -9.60 21.15
N GLU A 284 -11.69 -10.86 21.42
CA GLU A 284 -10.33 -11.38 21.53
C GLU A 284 -9.55 -11.23 20.23
N GLY A 285 -10.17 -11.54 19.10
CA GLY A 285 -9.57 -11.37 17.77
C GLY A 285 -9.20 -9.92 17.49
N HIS A 286 -10.05 -8.98 17.89
CA HIS A 286 -9.76 -7.55 17.73
C HIS A 286 -8.55 -7.13 18.58
N ARG A 287 -8.47 -7.57 19.84
CA ARG A 287 -7.31 -7.30 20.71
C ARG A 287 -6.02 -7.95 20.21
N LYS A 288 -6.11 -9.14 19.61
CA LYS A 288 -4.98 -9.86 18.99
C LYS A 288 -4.59 -9.35 17.60
N GLY A 289 -5.36 -8.41 17.02
CA GLY A 289 -5.06 -7.87 15.70
C GLY A 289 -5.44 -8.77 14.53
N TRP A 290 -6.40 -9.69 14.70
CA TRP A 290 -6.89 -10.58 13.65
C TRP A 290 -7.50 -9.81 12.48
N CYS A 291 -7.76 -10.53 11.37
CA CYS A 291 -8.27 -9.91 10.13
C CYS A 291 -9.67 -9.30 10.32
N LEU A 292 -9.85 -8.08 9.82
CA LEU A 292 -11.10 -7.31 9.90
C LEU A 292 -12.08 -7.59 8.75
N TYR A 293 -11.81 -8.61 7.91
CA TYR A 293 -12.65 -8.93 6.75
C TYR A 293 -14.13 -9.10 7.13
N ARG A 294 -14.42 -9.91 8.16
CA ARG A 294 -15.79 -10.15 8.63
C ARG A 294 -16.47 -8.90 9.21
N MET A 295 -15.69 -7.92 9.65
CA MET A 295 -16.19 -6.61 10.10
C MET A 295 -16.46 -5.64 8.94
N GLY A 296 -16.38 -6.11 7.68
CA GLY A 296 -16.72 -5.30 6.51
C GLY A 296 -15.52 -4.65 5.81
N CYS A 297 -14.28 -5.03 6.14
CA CYS A 297 -13.08 -4.49 5.50
C CYS A 297 -13.08 -4.66 3.98
N LYS A 298 -12.91 -3.55 3.25
CA LYS A 298 -12.89 -3.51 1.77
C LYS A 298 -11.47 -3.66 1.17
N GLY A 299 -10.48 -3.99 1.99
CA GLY A 299 -9.09 -4.19 1.54
C GLY A 299 -8.93 -5.11 0.33
N PRO A 300 -9.66 -6.25 0.24
CA PRO A 300 -9.60 -7.16 -0.92
C PRO A 300 -10.11 -6.57 -2.24
N ALA A 301 -10.85 -5.46 -2.21
CA ALA A 301 -11.37 -4.78 -3.40
C ALA A 301 -10.74 -3.40 -3.64
N THR A 302 -9.72 -3.02 -2.86
CA THR A 302 -9.20 -1.65 -2.83
C THR A 302 -7.73 -1.61 -3.24
N PHE A 303 -7.42 -0.79 -4.22
CA PHE A 303 -6.06 -0.55 -4.70
C PHE A 303 -5.49 0.71 -4.05
N ALA A 304 -4.46 0.56 -3.21
CA ALA A 304 -3.69 1.66 -2.61
C ALA A 304 -2.48 1.13 -1.84
N ASN A 305 -1.52 2.01 -1.56
CA ASN A 305 -0.30 1.70 -0.80
C ASN A 305 -0.41 2.00 0.71
N CYS A 306 -1.62 2.16 1.25
CA CYS A 306 -1.83 2.50 2.66
C CYS A 306 -1.11 1.60 3.66
N PRO A 307 -1.00 0.26 3.46
CA PRO A 307 -0.29 -0.61 4.39
C PRO A 307 1.20 -0.28 4.53
N THR A 308 1.84 0.12 3.43
CA THR A 308 3.29 0.36 3.36
C THR A 308 3.66 1.81 3.62
N VAL A 309 2.91 2.78 3.08
CA VAL A 309 3.21 4.21 3.20
C VAL A 309 2.63 4.79 4.49
N ARG A 310 1.41 4.37 4.87
CA ARG A 310 0.69 4.86 6.04
C ARG A 310 0.45 6.37 6.00
N PHE A 311 -0.33 6.89 6.96
CA PHE A 311 -0.60 8.32 7.12
C PHE A 311 0.19 8.89 8.31
N ASN A 312 0.24 10.22 8.42
CA ASN A 312 0.84 10.96 9.53
C ASN A 312 2.23 10.42 9.88
N ASP A 313 3.18 10.62 8.96
CA ASP A 313 4.56 10.16 9.14
C ASP A 313 4.73 8.67 9.33
N ARG A 314 4.01 7.89 8.55
CA ARG A 314 4.08 6.43 8.62
C ARG A 314 3.60 5.87 9.97
N THR A 315 2.92 6.70 10.77
CA THR A 315 2.45 6.33 12.10
C THR A 315 1.45 5.20 12.01
N SER A 316 0.38 5.36 11.20
CA SER A 316 -0.70 4.39 11.13
C SER A 316 -1.53 4.51 9.86
N TRP A 317 -2.47 3.59 9.72
CA TRP A 317 -3.52 3.58 8.72
C TRP A 317 -4.74 2.82 9.31
N PRO A 318 -5.96 2.94 8.73
CA PRO A 318 -7.18 2.44 9.36
C PRO A 318 -7.11 1.00 9.87
N VAL A 319 -6.57 0.06 9.07
CA VAL A 319 -6.52 -1.35 9.47
C VAL A 319 -5.53 -1.59 10.61
N LYS A 320 -4.43 -0.87 10.65
CA LYS A 320 -3.45 -0.99 11.73
C LYS A 320 -4.06 -0.60 13.08
N VAL A 321 -4.88 0.44 13.12
CA VAL A 321 -5.55 0.88 14.36
C VAL A 321 -6.82 0.09 14.69
N GLY A 322 -7.10 -0.99 13.96
CA GLY A 322 -8.23 -1.87 14.25
C GLY A 322 -9.53 -1.53 13.52
N HIS A 323 -9.51 -0.63 12.54
CA HIS A 323 -10.65 -0.26 11.72
C HIS A 323 -10.54 -0.84 10.31
N GLY A 324 -11.60 -1.47 9.77
CA GLY A 324 -11.59 -2.01 8.41
C GLY A 324 -11.36 -0.94 7.35
N CYS A 325 -10.69 -1.28 6.25
CA CYS A 325 -10.61 -0.42 5.08
C CYS A 325 -12.01 -0.13 4.53
N ILE A 326 -12.33 1.12 4.25
CA ILE A 326 -13.63 1.55 3.68
C ILE A 326 -13.62 1.65 2.16
N GLY A 327 -12.47 1.44 1.52
CA GLY A 327 -12.37 1.48 0.05
C GLY A 327 -12.27 2.87 -0.54
N CYS A 328 -11.81 3.87 0.21
CA CYS A 328 -11.89 5.29 -0.14
C CYS A 328 -11.13 5.71 -1.41
N THR A 329 -10.28 4.85 -1.96
CA THR A 329 -9.55 5.10 -3.22
C THR A 329 -10.26 4.49 -4.44
N MET A 330 -11.41 3.84 -4.22
CA MET A 330 -12.18 3.23 -5.29
C MET A 330 -13.28 4.19 -5.77
N PRO A 331 -13.60 4.17 -7.07
CA PRO A 331 -14.63 5.05 -7.62
C PRO A 331 -15.99 4.83 -6.95
N GLY A 332 -16.68 5.91 -6.64
CA GLY A 332 -18.01 5.86 -6.03
C GLY A 332 -18.04 5.13 -4.69
N PHE A 333 -16.95 5.14 -3.92
CA PHE A 333 -16.82 4.31 -2.72
C PHE A 333 -17.92 4.57 -1.67
N TRP A 334 -18.45 5.79 -1.59
CA TRP A 334 -19.52 6.13 -0.67
C TRP A 334 -20.79 5.31 -0.93
N ASP A 335 -21.07 5.01 -2.19
CA ASP A 335 -22.23 4.19 -2.58
C ASP A 335 -21.85 2.72 -2.74
N GLN A 336 -20.79 2.42 -3.50
CA GLN A 336 -20.42 1.06 -3.87
C GLN A 336 -19.80 0.24 -2.73
N MET A 337 -19.05 0.88 -1.82
CA MET A 337 -18.41 0.22 -0.68
C MET A 337 -19.25 0.27 0.60
N SER A 338 -20.29 1.09 0.61
CA SER A 338 -21.27 1.19 1.72
C SER A 338 -22.19 -0.07 1.73
N PRO A 339 -22.72 -0.45 2.87
CA PRO A 339 -22.38 0.03 4.21
C PRO A 339 -21.02 -0.49 4.68
N PHE A 340 -20.20 0.42 5.23
CA PHE A 340 -18.79 0.14 5.53
C PHE A 340 -18.57 -0.92 6.61
N TYR A 341 -19.54 -1.09 7.50
CA TYR A 341 -19.46 -1.99 8.65
C TYR A 341 -20.35 -3.22 8.52
N ARG A 342 -20.89 -3.47 7.32
CA ARG A 342 -21.68 -4.67 7.08
C ARG A 342 -20.80 -5.91 7.26
N HIS A 343 -21.20 -6.77 8.19
CA HIS A 343 -20.52 -8.04 8.39
C HIS A 343 -20.56 -8.89 7.12
N LEU A 344 -19.39 -9.41 6.75
CA LEU A 344 -19.25 -10.31 5.62
C LEU A 344 -19.25 -11.78 6.11
N PRO A 345 -19.75 -12.73 5.31
CA PRO A 345 -19.61 -14.15 5.62
C PRO A 345 -18.13 -14.53 5.64
N ALA A 346 -17.79 -15.63 6.30
CA ALA A 346 -16.44 -16.18 6.23
C ALA A 346 -16.08 -16.52 4.78
N PRO A 347 -14.89 -16.16 4.30
CA PRO A 347 -14.48 -16.48 2.94
C PRO A 347 -14.17 -17.99 2.81
N PRO A 348 -14.34 -18.59 1.61
CA PRO A 348 -13.81 -19.93 1.38
C PRO A 348 -12.27 -19.96 1.61
N PRO A 349 -11.70 -21.04 2.17
CA PRO A 349 -12.30 -22.31 2.57
C PRO A 349 -12.87 -22.35 3.99
N PHE A 350 -13.09 -21.22 4.64
CA PHE A 350 -13.55 -21.12 6.03
C PHE A 350 -15.07 -20.91 6.11
N PRO A 351 -15.92 -21.93 5.86
CA PRO A 351 -17.37 -21.76 5.83
C PRO A 351 -17.98 -21.50 7.22
N SER A 352 -17.21 -21.72 8.28
CA SER A 352 -17.59 -21.52 9.67
C SER A 352 -16.46 -20.81 10.43
N ASP A 353 -16.57 -20.79 11.75
CA ASP A 353 -15.57 -20.18 12.65
C ASP A 353 -14.33 -21.07 12.91
N VAL A 354 -14.02 -21.97 12.00
CA VAL A 354 -12.91 -22.92 12.08
C VAL A 354 -11.64 -22.26 11.55
N THR A 355 -10.58 -22.25 12.36
CA THR A 355 -9.27 -21.77 11.96
C THR A 355 -8.41 -22.88 11.35
N VAL A 356 -7.29 -22.52 10.70
CA VAL A 356 -6.30 -23.51 10.23
C VAL A 356 -5.74 -24.33 11.37
N ASP A 357 -5.55 -23.73 12.52
CA ASP A 357 -5.07 -24.42 13.73
C ASP A 357 -6.08 -25.48 14.22
N ASP A 358 -7.38 -25.14 14.21
CA ASP A 358 -8.43 -26.09 14.57
C ASP A 358 -8.45 -27.30 13.61
N ILE A 359 -8.28 -27.05 12.31
CA ILE A 359 -8.16 -28.11 11.29
C ILE A 359 -6.90 -28.95 11.56
N GLY A 360 -5.77 -28.30 11.82
CA GLY A 360 -4.50 -28.95 12.13
C GLY A 360 -4.58 -29.85 13.37
N ILE A 361 -5.13 -29.32 14.46
CA ILE A 361 -5.36 -30.06 15.70
C ILE A 361 -6.30 -31.24 15.46
N GLY A 362 -7.40 -31.01 14.75
CA GLY A 362 -8.33 -32.08 14.37
C GLY A 362 -7.65 -33.21 13.58
N LEU A 363 -6.83 -32.87 12.59
CA LEU A 363 -6.08 -33.83 11.79
C LEU A 363 -5.09 -34.63 12.63
N VAL A 364 -4.30 -33.95 13.48
CA VAL A 364 -3.38 -34.59 14.41
C VAL A 364 -4.12 -35.54 15.36
N GLY A 365 -5.28 -35.14 15.86
CA GLY A 365 -6.13 -35.98 16.70
C GLY A 365 -6.60 -37.26 15.97
N VAL A 366 -7.05 -37.13 14.73
CA VAL A 366 -7.46 -38.28 13.90
C VAL A 366 -6.30 -39.21 13.61
N VAL A 367 -5.19 -38.68 13.13
CA VAL A 367 -3.99 -39.49 12.80
C VAL A 367 -3.42 -40.16 14.06
N GLY A 368 -3.33 -39.42 15.18
CA GLY A 368 -2.90 -39.95 16.47
C GLY A 368 -3.82 -41.04 17.00
N GLY A 369 -5.12 -40.84 16.88
CA GLY A 369 -6.14 -41.86 17.24
C GLY A 369 -6.04 -43.12 16.41
N LEU A 370 -5.86 -43.03 15.10
CA LEU A 370 -5.65 -44.16 14.21
C LEU A 370 -4.35 -44.90 14.52
N ALA A 371 -3.27 -44.20 14.79
CA ALA A 371 -1.98 -44.75 15.19
C ALA A 371 -2.09 -45.51 16.52
N ALA A 372 -2.75 -44.94 17.52
CA ALA A 372 -3.00 -45.57 18.80
C ALA A 372 -3.87 -46.84 18.65
N ALA A 373 -4.96 -46.76 17.87
CA ALA A 373 -5.80 -47.93 17.59
C ALA A 373 -5.02 -49.05 16.89
N HIS A 374 -4.16 -48.68 15.92
CA HIS A 374 -3.30 -49.65 15.24
C HIS A 374 -2.27 -50.28 16.21
N ALA A 375 -1.66 -49.51 17.06
CA ALA A 375 -0.70 -49.99 18.09
C ALA A 375 -1.37 -50.96 19.04
N VAL A 376 -2.57 -50.61 19.56
CA VAL A 376 -3.34 -51.49 20.46
C VAL A 376 -3.74 -52.78 19.75
N GLY A 377 -4.26 -52.68 18.48
CA GLY A 377 -4.63 -53.85 17.68
C GLY A 377 -3.44 -54.78 17.41
N SER A 378 -2.27 -54.20 17.11
CA SER A 378 -1.04 -54.93 16.86
C SER A 378 -0.54 -55.63 18.16
N TYR A 379 -0.63 -54.94 19.30
CA TYR A 379 -0.26 -55.49 20.62
C TYR A 379 -1.17 -56.65 21.01
N VAL A 380 -2.50 -56.49 20.84
CA VAL A 380 -3.45 -57.58 21.13
C VAL A 380 -3.24 -58.77 20.20
N ARG A 381 -2.99 -58.52 18.89
CA ARG A 381 -2.69 -59.56 17.93
C ARG A 381 -1.41 -60.31 18.29
N LYS A 382 -0.34 -59.60 18.65
CA LYS A 382 0.93 -60.20 19.11
C LYS A 382 0.72 -61.07 20.35
N ARG A 383 0.02 -60.59 21.38
CA ARG A 383 -0.30 -61.39 22.58
C ARG A 383 -1.11 -62.63 22.28
N ARG A 384 -2.05 -62.57 21.33
CA ARG A 384 -2.80 -63.75 20.90
C ARG A 384 -1.91 -64.76 20.17
N LEU A 385 -1.00 -64.33 19.31
CA LEU A 385 -0.03 -65.18 18.65
C LEU A 385 0.93 -65.79 19.64
N ASP A 386 1.46 -65.02 20.58
CA ASP A 386 2.38 -65.53 21.61
C ASP A 386 1.72 -66.58 22.51
N ARG A 387 0.43 -66.42 22.84
CA ARG A 387 -0.37 -67.45 23.57
C ARG A 387 -0.62 -68.71 22.74
N ALA A 388 -0.90 -68.53 21.46
CA ALA A 388 -1.12 -69.68 20.55
C ALA A 388 0.19 -70.48 20.34
N THR A 389 1.34 -69.81 20.18
CA THR A 389 2.65 -70.46 20.10
C THR A 389 3.06 -71.13 21.41
N ALA A 390 2.75 -70.56 22.56
CA ALA A 390 3.02 -71.17 23.86
C ALA A 390 2.14 -72.42 24.11
N ALA A 391 0.96 -72.49 23.54
CA ALA A 391 0.05 -73.69 23.61
C ALA A 391 0.47 -74.84 22.70
N VAL A 392 1.37 -74.61 21.72
CA VAL A 392 1.86 -75.63 20.75
C VAL A 392 3.32 -76.04 21.07
N ALA A 393 3.90 -75.56 22.17
CA ALA A 393 5.24 -75.96 22.55
C ALA A 393 5.31 -77.48 22.79
N PRO A 394 6.15 -78.27 22.06
CA PRO A 394 6.29 -79.69 22.26
C PRO A 394 6.86 -79.99 23.64
N ALA A 395 6.43 -81.07 24.26
CA ALA A 395 6.94 -81.55 25.54
C ALA A 395 8.46 -81.60 25.52
N ALA A 396 9.08 -81.08 26.57
CA ALA A 396 10.52 -81.03 26.72
C ALA A 396 11.17 -82.40 26.51
N VAL A 397 12.04 -82.50 25.52
CA VAL A 397 12.95 -83.65 25.34
C VAL A 397 13.91 -83.62 26.52
N PRO A 398 14.06 -84.70 27.28
CA PRO A 398 15.00 -84.71 28.39
C PRO A 398 16.43 -84.52 27.89
N PRO A 399 17.30 -83.82 28.70
CA PRO A 399 18.67 -83.54 28.30
C PRO A 399 19.50 -84.82 28.16
N PRO A 400 20.44 -84.89 27.22
CA PRO A 400 21.39 -85.97 27.10
C PRO A 400 22.32 -85.97 28.35
N PRO A 401 22.89 -87.17 28.73
CA PRO A 401 23.74 -87.28 29.91
C PRO A 401 25.01 -86.41 29.81
N MET A 402 25.34 -85.74 30.85
CA MET A 402 26.53 -84.87 30.98
C MET A 402 27.81 -85.65 30.69
N ALA A 403 28.60 -85.18 29.72
CA ALA A 403 29.99 -85.59 29.53
C ALA A 403 30.89 -84.99 30.62
N ALA A 404 31.93 -85.79 31.00
CA ALA A 404 32.88 -85.42 32.01
C ALA A 404 33.64 -84.11 31.69
N PRO A 405 34.13 -83.37 32.72
CA PRO A 405 34.74 -82.09 32.50
C PRO A 405 36.14 -82.21 31.86
N GLU A 406 36.35 -81.50 30.78
CA GLU A 406 37.66 -81.25 30.15
C GLU A 406 38.42 -80.15 30.92
N GLU A 407 39.74 -80.33 31.08
CA GLU A 407 40.66 -79.40 31.72
C GLU A 407 40.79 -78.07 30.95
N PRO A 408 40.99 -76.96 31.64
CA PRO A 408 41.12 -75.66 31.04
C PRO A 408 42.46 -75.44 30.35
N PRO A 409 42.49 -74.76 29.15
CA PRO A 409 43.76 -74.38 28.52
C PRO A 409 44.43 -73.17 29.25
N PRO A 410 45.75 -72.98 29.09
CA PRO A 410 46.50 -71.99 29.80
C PRO A 410 46.18 -70.51 29.39
N THR A 411 46.23 -69.67 30.40
CA THR A 411 46.01 -68.22 30.31
C THR A 411 47.09 -67.49 29.52
N GLU A 412 46.70 -66.85 28.44
CA GLU A 412 47.51 -65.81 27.76
C GLU A 412 47.45 -64.47 28.52
N SER A 413 48.58 -63.79 28.60
CA SER A 413 48.76 -62.48 29.25
C SER A 413 48.18 -61.38 28.40
N PRO A 414 47.66 -60.23 28.98
CA PRO A 414 47.05 -59.14 28.23
C PRO A 414 48.15 -58.26 27.59
N PRO A 415 47.81 -57.65 26.37
CA PRO A 415 48.72 -56.72 25.73
C PRO A 415 48.72 -55.33 26.39
N GLU A 416 49.85 -54.66 26.37
CA GLU A 416 50.20 -53.34 26.90
C GLU A 416 49.43 -52.23 26.11
N GLU A 417 49.00 -51.25 26.90
CA GLU A 417 48.43 -49.96 26.39
C GLU A 417 49.52 -49.07 25.75
N PRO A 418 49.24 -48.39 24.69
CA PRO A 418 50.15 -47.34 24.19
C PRO A 418 49.90 -45.98 24.87
N PRO A 419 50.96 -45.14 25.00
CA PRO A 419 50.93 -43.92 25.76
C PRO A 419 50.18 -42.75 25.08
N PRO A 420 49.76 -41.73 25.87
CA PRO A 420 48.95 -40.62 25.36
C PRO A 420 49.78 -39.57 24.64
N THR A 421 49.27 -39.10 23.48
CA THR A 421 49.83 -37.94 22.80
C THR A 421 49.18 -36.65 23.31
N ALA A 422 50.06 -35.75 23.71
CA ALA A 422 49.76 -34.41 24.18
C ALA A 422 49.49 -33.41 23.04
N GLY A 423 48.60 -32.50 23.35
CA GLY A 423 48.85 -31.08 23.10
C GLY A 423 48.39 -30.44 21.82
N GLY A 424 47.61 -29.38 21.97
CA GLY A 424 47.58 -28.29 21.07
C GLY A 424 46.23 -27.54 20.97
N ALA A 425 46.03 -26.62 21.88
CA ALA A 425 45.23 -25.42 21.55
C ALA A 425 46.12 -24.43 20.75
N PRO A 426 45.57 -23.41 20.08
CA PRO A 426 44.65 -22.44 20.64
C PRO A 426 43.28 -22.39 19.97
#